data_a1881fd629189b72c9d28d3667c37a7c
#
_entry.id   a1881fd629189b72c9d28d3667c37a7c
#
_cell.length_a   1.000
_cell.length_b   1.000
_cell.length_c   1.000
_cell.angle_alpha   90.00
_cell.angle_beta   90.00
_cell.angle_gamma   90.00
#
_symmetry.space_group_name_H-M   'P 1'
#
loop_
_entity.id
_entity.type
_entity.pdbx_description
1 polymer ?
#
loop_
_entity_poly.entity_id
_entity_poly.type
_entity_poly.pdbx_seq_one_letter_code
_entity_poly.pdbx_strand_id
1 'polypeptide(L)'
;MVEGCRTGYFQFDSRNDGLYIIVYPPQNGGRTANIDDVMYYLDKKKIECDTAKLAQAVRAGSSTKTELKVSDEKVHQYSEFGDYRISADCMKVEAVFYPPFVGGGVLTSGEIIKDLQYLGVKHGIDNQIIEQILSHREYGEAYKIAVGTQPRDGSDGYIEYKFNTELKPRPKMNDDGTVDFHTLENINHVNKGDVVAVLHKEDRGDDGIDVLGRRVPPRKVKHVIFRYGRNLSQSEDGTELMSQVSGHVILENDKIFVSNVLELVNVDNSTGDIDYEGDVVVKGNVLAGFTVKATGDITVSGIVEGATVIAGGNITFNRGIQGMTRAVVKAGGNIVSKFIESAENVSAGGSIEADSILHSKVTAKSTIKASGRNLSLIHI
;
A
#
# COMPACT_ATOMS: atom_id res chain seq x y z
N MET A 1 -28.60 -23.73 -16.33
CA MET A 1 -28.92 -25.18 -16.40
C MET A 1 -29.80 -25.34 -17.64
N VAL A 2 -29.61 -26.40 -18.41
CA VAL A 2 -30.45 -26.71 -19.57
C VAL A 2 -31.82 -27.15 -19.05
N GLU A 3 -32.90 -26.52 -19.51
CA GLU A 3 -34.26 -26.88 -19.08
C GLU A 3 -34.52 -28.39 -19.31
N GLY A 4 -34.92 -29.09 -18.24
CA GLY A 4 -35.28 -30.52 -18.29
C GLY A 4 -34.13 -31.51 -18.05
N CYS A 5 -32.89 -31.06 -17.76
CA CYS A 5 -31.78 -31.94 -17.35
C CYS A 5 -32.07 -32.50 -15.94
N ARG A 6 -32.10 -33.83 -15.77
CA ARG A 6 -32.22 -34.46 -14.43
C ARG A 6 -31.11 -35.46 -14.21
N THR A 7 -30.47 -35.37 -13.05
CA THR A 7 -29.47 -36.35 -12.60
C THR A 7 -30.15 -37.69 -12.31
N GLY A 8 -29.49 -38.77 -12.73
CA GLY A 8 -29.89 -40.13 -12.35
C GLY A 8 -29.70 -40.32 -10.82
N TYR A 9 -30.61 -41.00 -10.20
CA TYR A 9 -30.57 -41.23 -8.76
C TYR A 9 -30.95 -42.68 -8.43
N PHE A 10 -30.71 -43.07 -7.16
CA PHE A 10 -31.11 -44.36 -6.65
C PHE A 10 -32.17 -44.21 -5.57
N GLN A 11 -32.94 -45.29 -5.32
CA GLN A 11 -33.90 -45.37 -4.23
C GLN A 11 -33.91 -46.79 -3.71
N PHE A 12 -34.03 -46.95 -2.40
CA PHE A 12 -34.20 -48.28 -1.81
C PHE A 12 -35.67 -48.60 -1.57
N ASP A 13 -36.01 -49.88 -1.71
CA ASP A 13 -37.33 -50.42 -1.42
C ASP A 13 -37.19 -51.62 -0.48
N SER A 14 -37.75 -51.51 0.72
CA SER A 14 -37.71 -52.56 1.72
C SER A 14 -38.99 -53.39 1.65
N ARG A 15 -38.87 -54.58 1.12
CA ARG A 15 -39.98 -55.54 0.96
C ARG A 15 -39.93 -56.61 1.97
N ASN A 16 -40.98 -57.47 2.00
CA ASN A 16 -41.06 -58.55 2.98
C ASN A 16 -39.98 -59.64 2.77
N ASP A 17 -39.43 -59.74 1.57
CA ASP A 17 -38.46 -60.75 1.15
C ASP A 17 -37.02 -60.20 1.09
N GLY A 18 -36.81 -58.89 1.43
CA GLY A 18 -35.48 -58.28 1.46
C GLY A 18 -35.46 -56.85 0.95
N LEU A 19 -34.23 -56.34 0.74
CA LEU A 19 -33.96 -54.98 0.30
C LEU A 19 -33.64 -54.96 -1.22
N TYR A 20 -34.28 -54.05 -1.91
CA TYR A 20 -34.08 -53.78 -3.32
C TYR A 20 -33.48 -52.38 -3.53
N ILE A 21 -32.58 -52.24 -4.52
CA ILE A 21 -32.15 -50.92 -5.04
C ILE A 21 -32.88 -50.69 -6.39
N ILE A 22 -33.40 -49.50 -6.53
CA ILE A 22 -34.01 -49.01 -7.80
C ILE A 22 -33.11 -47.85 -8.26
N VAL A 23 -32.53 -47.99 -9.47
CA VAL A 23 -31.71 -46.93 -10.07
C VAL A 23 -32.45 -46.32 -11.23
N TYR A 24 -32.61 -45.02 -11.19
CA TYR A 24 -33.28 -44.24 -12.24
C TYR A 24 -32.22 -43.61 -13.13
N PRO A 25 -32.34 -43.77 -14.48
CA PRO A 25 -31.38 -43.18 -15.42
C PRO A 25 -31.48 -41.66 -15.44
N PRO A 26 -30.39 -40.97 -15.83
CA PRO A 26 -30.43 -39.53 -16.04
C PRO A 26 -31.32 -39.17 -17.23
N GLN A 27 -31.85 -37.96 -17.25
CA GLN A 27 -32.66 -37.43 -18.33
C GLN A 27 -31.96 -36.22 -18.96
N ASN A 28 -32.09 -36.04 -20.27
CA ASN A 28 -31.61 -34.88 -21.02
C ASN A 28 -30.15 -34.48 -20.76
N GLY A 29 -29.26 -35.50 -20.68
CA GLY A 29 -27.81 -35.24 -20.46
C GLY A 29 -27.40 -35.04 -19.00
N GLY A 30 -28.27 -35.38 -18.05
CA GLY A 30 -27.91 -35.38 -16.62
C GLY A 30 -26.81 -36.38 -16.27
N ARG A 31 -26.23 -36.26 -15.12
CA ARG A 31 -25.20 -37.15 -14.57
C ARG A 31 -25.85 -38.49 -14.16
N THR A 32 -25.17 -39.60 -14.37
CA THR A 32 -25.59 -40.91 -13.86
C THR A 32 -25.46 -41.01 -12.35
N ALA A 33 -26.28 -41.85 -11.69
CA ALA A 33 -26.12 -42.17 -10.30
C ALA A 33 -24.71 -42.72 -10.01
N ASN A 34 -24.09 -42.24 -8.92
CA ASN A 34 -22.73 -42.63 -8.53
C ASN A 34 -22.78 -43.74 -7.51
N ILE A 35 -21.96 -44.78 -7.66
CA ILE A 35 -21.83 -45.86 -6.70
C ILE A 35 -21.34 -45.38 -5.34
N ASP A 36 -20.47 -44.34 -5.32
CA ASP A 36 -19.94 -43.76 -4.09
C ASP A 36 -21.05 -43.12 -3.24
N ASP A 37 -22.02 -42.47 -3.90
CA ASP A 37 -23.21 -41.92 -3.21
C ASP A 37 -24.07 -42.99 -2.61
N VAL A 38 -24.22 -44.13 -3.30
CA VAL A 38 -24.95 -45.31 -2.79
C VAL A 38 -24.24 -45.92 -1.58
N MET A 39 -22.91 -46.09 -1.69
CA MET A 39 -22.09 -46.65 -0.57
C MET A 39 -22.13 -45.74 0.63
N TYR A 40 -22.00 -44.41 0.42
CA TYR A 40 -22.09 -43.40 1.47
C TYR A 40 -23.45 -43.45 2.18
N TYR A 41 -24.56 -43.55 1.42
CA TYR A 41 -25.89 -43.67 1.95
C TYR A 41 -26.02 -44.90 2.89
N LEU A 42 -25.56 -46.06 2.41
CA LEU A 42 -25.61 -47.34 3.16
C LEU A 42 -24.79 -47.29 4.44
N ASP A 43 -23.57 -46.72 4.36
CA ASP A 43 -22.70 -46.53 5.52
C ASP A 43 -23.36 -45.64 6.57
N LYS A 44 -23.91 -44.50 6.16
CA LYS A 44 -24.65 -43.58 7.06
C LYS A 44 -25.84 -44.24 7.74
N LYS A 45 -26.55 -45.15 7.06
CA LYS A 45 -27.71 -45.85 7.60
C LYS A 45 -27.35 -47.20 8.21
N LYS A 46 -26.05 -47.60 8.19
CA LYS A 46 -25.54 -48.88 8.69
C LYS A 46 -26.30 -50.09 8.09
N ILE A 47 -26.49 -50.06 6.78
CA ILE A 47 -27.17 -51.11 6.02
C ILE A 47 -26.12 -51.93 5.29
N GLU A 48 -26.12 -53.23 5.54
CA GLU A 48 -25.25 -54.19 4.87
C GLU A 48 -25.91 -54.71 3.58
N CYS A 49 -25.20 -54.65 2.48
CA CYS A 49 -25.68 -55.13 1.17
C CYS A 49 -24.55 -55.77 0.39
N ASP A 50 -24.93 -56.58 -0.62
CA ASP A 50 -24.01 -57.14 -1.60
C ASP A 50 -23.46 -56.04 -2.53
N THR A 51 -22.21 -55.65 -2.34
CA THR A 51 -21.55 -54.57 -3.08
C THR A 51 -21.39 -54.88 -4.58
N ALA A 52 -21.26 -56.16 -4.94
CA ALA A 52 -21.20 -56.55 -6.38
C ALA A 52 -22.53 -56.33 -7.07
N LYS A 53 -23.64 -56.67 -6.41
CA LYS A 53 -25.00 -56.43 -6.93
C LYS A 53 -25.31 -54.92 -7.00
N LEU A 54 -24.85 -54.13 -6.00
CA LEU A 54 -24.99 -52.67 -6.04
C LEU A 54 -24.27 -52.07 -7.25
N ALA A 55 -23.02 -52.43 -7.47
CA ALA A 55 -22.26 -51.98 -8.63
C ALA A 55 -22.91 -52.39 -9.98
N GLN A 56 -23.47 -53.61 -10.04
CA GLN A 56 -24.21 -54.09 -11.19
C GLN A 56 -25.47 -53.23 -11.44
N ALA A 57 -26.26 -52.98 -10.39
CA ALA A 57 -27.48 -52.19 -10.47
C ALA A 57 -27.21 -50.73 -10.95
N VAL A 58 -26.20 -50.08 -10.36
CA VAL A 58 -25.81 -48.70 -10.71
C VAL A 58 -25.34 -48.62 -12.17
N ARG A 59 -24.50 -49.58 -12.59
CA ARG A 59 -24.03 -49.63 -13.98
C ARG A 59 -25.19 -49.86 -14.98
N ALA A 60 -26.11 -50.78 -14.71
CA ALA A 60 -27.28 -51.06 -15.55
C ALA A 60 -28.26 -49.87 -15.55
N GLY A 61 -28.43 -49.22 -14.37
CA GLY A 61 -29.28 -48.05 -14.16
C GLY A 61 -28.83 -46.79 -14.86
N SER A 62 -27.61 -46.75 -15.45
CA SER A 62 -27.12 -45.61 -16.24
C SER A 62 -27.90 -45.38 -17.55
N SER A 63 -28.52 -46.40 -18.07
CA SER A 63 -29.23 -46.34 -19.36
C SER A 63 -30.74 -46.61 -19.23
N THR A 64 -31.14 -47.49 -18.31
CA THR A 64 -32.53 -47.90 -18.08
C THR A 64 -32.85 -48.03 -16.61
N LYS A 65 -34.10 -47.76 -16.24
CA LYS A 65 -34.54 -48.00 -14.86
C LYS A 65 -34.26 -49.45 -14.51
N THR A 66 -33.43 -49.66 -13.48
CA THR A 66 -32.99 -50.99 -13.05
C THR A 66 -33.43 -51.23 -11.61
N GLU A 67 -33.94 -52.38 -11.34
CA GLU A 67 -34.32 -52.87 -9.99
C GLU A 67 -33.60 -54.19 -9.70
N LEU A 68 -32.90 -54.26 -8.54
CA LEU A 68 -32.16 -55.46 -8.18
C LEU A 68 -32.25 -55.71 -6.65
N LYS A 69 -32.44 -56.96 -6.25
CA LYS A 69 -32.39 -57.36 -4.86
C LYS A 69 -30.95 -57.38 -4.38
N VAL A 70 -30.63 -56.61 -3.31
CA VAL A 70 -29.27 -56.39 -2.82
C VAL A 70 -29.04 -56.97 -1.41
N SER A 71 -30.10 -57.32 -0.69
CA SER A 71 -30.01 -58.01 0.59
C SER A 71 -31.27 -58.86 0.83
N ASP A 72 -31.12 -59.98 1.55
CA ASP A 72 -32.25 -60.81 1.99
C ASP A 72 -32.87 -60.32 3.29
N GLU A 73 -32.24 -59.31 3.91
CA GLU A 73 -32.69 -58.75 5.18
C GLU A 73 -33.72 -57.64 4.94
N LYS A 74 -34.78 -57.64 5.76
CA LYS A 74 -35.73 -56.53 5.78
C LYS A 74 -35.16 -55.38 6.61
N VAL A 75 -35.03 -54.21 5.97
CA VAL A 75 -34.49 -53.01 6.59
C VAL A 75 -35.63 -52.05 6.97
N HIS A 76 -35.41 -51.25 8.01
CA HIS A 76 -36.34 -50.17 8.36
C HIS A 76 -36.48 -49.18 7.20
N GLN A 77 -37.70 -48.67 6.99
CA GLN A 77 -37.96 -47.67 5.99
C GLN A 77 -37.44 -46.31 6.43
N TYR A 78 -36.54 -45.71 5.64
CA TYR A 78 -35.96 -44.41 5.92
C TYR A 78 -36.62 -43.30 5.11
N SER A 79 -36.81 -42.14 5.77
CA SER A 79 -37.21 -40.89 5.09
C SER A 79 -36.04 -40.26 4.36
N GLU A 80 -36.37 -39.30 3.48
CA GLU A 80 -35.41 -38.40 2.85
C GLU A 80 -34.52 -37.72 3.91
N PHE A 81 -33.26 -37.53 3.62
CA PHE A 81 -32.37 -36.78 4.51
C PHE A 81 -31.37 -35.92 3.73
N GLY A 82 -30.89 -34.85 4.37
CA GLY A 82 -29.82 -34.00 3.88
C GLY A 82 -28.51 -34.30 4.63
N ASP A 83 -27.38 -34.34 3.89
CA ASP A 83 -26.03 -34.29 4.43
C ASP A 83 -25.52 -32.90 4.32
N TYR A 84 -25.34 -32.21 5.43
CA TYR A 84 -24.97 -30.81 5.49
C TYR A 84 -23.52 -30.64 5.85
N ARG A 85 -22.74 -29.90 5.08
CA ARG A 85 -21.32 -29.66 5.31
C ARG A 85 -21.02 -28.18 5.40
N ILE A 86 -20.51 -27.78 6.54
CA ILE A 86 -19.99 -26.42 6.73
C ILE A 86 -18.56 -26.38 6.19
N SER A 87 -18.24 -25.40 5.35
CA SER A 87 -16.86 -25.21 4.87
C SER A 87 -15.88 -24.93 6.00
N ALA A 88 -14.59 -25.22 5.78
CA ALA A 88 -13.55 -25.03 6.81
C ALA A 88 -13.44 -23.57 7.29
N ASP A 89 -13.71 -22.61 6.42
CA ASP A 89 -13.76 -21.17 6.70
C ASP A 89 -15.09 -20.70 7.31
N CYS A 90 -16.06 -21.63 7.43
CA CYS A 90 -17.42 -21.36 7.89
C CYS A 90 -18.19 -20.31 7.08
N MET A 91 -17.79 -20.09 5.81
CA MET A 91 -18.42 -19.08 4.96
C MET A 91 -19.56 -19.64 4.09
N LYS A 92 -19.74 -20.95 4.02
CA LYS A 92 -20.84 -21.58 3.29
C LYS A 92 -21.29 -22.89 3.93
N VAL A 93 -22.53 -23.26 3.67
CA VAL A 93 -23.06 -24.57 3.93
C VAL A 93 -23.49 -25.21 2.63
N GLU A 94 -22.97 -26.39 2.34
CA GLU A 94 -23.37 -27.22 1.22
C GLU A 94 -24.24 -28.37 1.74
N ALA A 95 -25.31 -28.67 1.03
CA ALA A 95 -26.20 -29.79 1.33
C ALA A 95 -26.27 -30.74 0.12
N VAL A 96 -26.21 -32.01 0.40
CA VAL A 96 -26.52 -33.08 -0.55
C VAL A 96 -27.74 -33.85 -0.03
N PHE A 97 -28.78 -33.97 -0.87
CA PHE A 97 -30.00 -34.66 -0.48
C PHE A 97 -29.99 -36.10 -1.01
N TYR A 98 -30.50 -36.99 -0.22
CA TYR A 98 -30.61 -38.40 -0.54
C TYR A 98 -32.08 -38.83 -0.48
N PRO A 99 -32.55 -39.63 -1.46
CA PRO A 99 -33.96 -39.99 -1.57
C PRO A 99 -34.46 -40.81 -0.41
N PRO A 100 -35.75 -40.70 -0.09
CA PRO A 100 -36.38 -41.60 0.87
C PRO A 100 -36.47 -43.05 0.28
N PHE A 101 -36.67 -44.01 1.12
CA PHE A 101 -37.14 -45.31 0.66
C PHE A 101 -38.51 -45.18 -0.06
N VAL A 102 -38.88 -46.15 -0.85
CA VAL A 102 -40.21 -46.18 -1.51
C VAL A 102 -41.28 -46.12 -0.38
N GLY A 103 -42.12 -45.06 -0.45
CA GLY A 103 -43.13 -44.80 0.59
C GLY A 103 -42.62 -44.09 1.84
N GLY A 104 -41.34 -43.70 1.89
CA GLY A 104 -40.77 -42.89 2.97
C GLY A 104 -41.19 -41.44 2.88
N GLY A 105 -41.07 -40.72 4.02
CA GLY A 105 -41.39 -39.32 4.12
C GLY A 105 -40.36 -38.46 3.37
N VAL A 106 -40.78 -37.31 2.89
CA VAL A 106 -39.92 -36.31 2.22
C VAL A 106 -39.69 -35.14 3.15
N LEU A 107 -38.50 -34.50 3.05
CA LEU A 107 -38.14 -33.33 3.81
C LEU A 107 -38.97 -32.11 3.44
N THR A 108 -39.28 -31.31 4.44
CA THR A 108 -39.89 -29.98 4.31
C THR A 108 -38.86 -28.88 4.53
N SER A 109 -39.11 -27.65 4.05
CA SER A 109 -38.25 -26.52 4.32
C SER A 109 -38.01 -26.23 5.79
N GLY A 110 -39.07 -26.42 6.61
CA GLY A 110 -38.97 -26.26 8.07
C GLY A 110 -38.04 -27.28 8.73
N GLU A 111 -37.97 -28.51 8.23
CA GLU A 111 -37.04 -29.55 8.73
C GLU A 111 -35.61 -29.21 8.33
N ILE A 112 -35.37 -28.84 7.08
CA ILE A 112 -34.04 -28.39 6.61
C ILE A 112 -33.52 -27.21 7.47
N ILE A 113 -34.36 -26.22 7.71
CA ILE A 113 -34.00 -25.07 8.57
C ILE A 113 -33.67 -25.50 10.00
N LYS A 114 -34.44 -26.45 10.59
CA LYS A 114 -34.15 -27.03 11.90
C LYS A 114 -32.80 -27.75 11.94
N ASP A 115 -32.52 -28.56 10.91
CA ASP A 115 -31.26 -29.28 10.81
C ASP A 115 -30.07 -28.28 10.74
N LEU A 116 -30.19 -27.20 9.96
CA LEU A 116 -29.19 -26.13 9.92
C LEU A 116 -29.02 -25.46 11.29
N GLN A 117 -30.10 -25.20 12.00
CA GLN A 117 -30.06 -24.63 13.35
C GLN A 117 -29.37 -25.55 14.33
N TYR A 118 -29.61 -26.87 14.27
CA TYR A 118 -28.91 -27.88 15.10
C TYR A 118 -27.40 -27.92 14.82
N LEU A 119 -26.98 -27.62 13.55
CA LEU A 119 -25.58 -27.48 13.19
C LEU A 119 -25.00 -26.15 13.64
N GLY A 120 -25.80 -25.25 14.21
CA GLY A 120 -25.39 -23.94 14.69
C GLY A 120 -25.41 -22.84 13.62
N VAL A 121 -25.99 -23.10 12.45
CA VAL A 121 -26.13 -22.09 11.38
C VAL A 121 -27.14 -21.03 11.79
N LYS A 122 -26.71 -19.75 11.79
CA LYS A 122 -27.50 -18.61 12.26
C LYS A 122 -27.62 -17.48 11.25
N HIS A 123 -26.75 -17.50 10.23
CA HIS A 123 -26.67 -16.42 9.25
C HIS A 123 -26.60 -16.97 7.82
N GLY A 124 -27.19 -16.24 6.89
CA GLY A 124 -27.04 -16.45 5.46
C GLY A 124 -27.82 -17.65 4.89
N ILE A 125 -28.82 -18.21 5.60
CA ILE A 125 -29.71 -19.28 5.09
C ILE A 125 -30.51 -18.70 3.91
N ASP A 126 -30.44 -19.37 2.78
CA ASP A 126 -31.16 -18.96 1.56
C ASP A 126 -32.44 -19.80 1.39
N ASN A 127 -33.56 -19.23 1.86
CA ASN A 127 -34.85 -19.87 1.79
C ASN A 127 -35.33 -20.08 0.33
N GLN A 128 -34.93 -19.21 -0.60
CA GLN A 128 -35.32 -19.32 -1.99
C GLN A 128 -34.67 -20.55 -2.66
N ILE A 129 -33.38 -20.75 -2.39
CA ILE A 129 -32.66 -21.94 -2.85
C ILE A 129 -33.27 -23.19 -2.24
N ILE A 130 -33.59 -23.20 -0.94
CA ILE A 130 -34.25 -24.35 -0.28
C ILE A 130 -35.57 -24.70 -0.96
N GLU A 131 -36.42 -23.71 -1.22
CA GLU A 131 -37.71 -23.94 -1.92
C GLU A 131 -37.52 -24.43 -3.36
N GLN A 132 -36.51 -23.92 -4.07
CA GLN A 132 -36.16 -24.41 -5.42
C GLN A 132 -35.73 -25.89 -5.40
N ILE A 133 -34.88 -26.27 -4.43
CA ILE A 133 -34.43 -27.65 -4.26
C ILE A 133 -35.64 -28.56 -3.97
N LEU A 134 -36.55 -28.16 -3.12
CA LEU A 134 -37.72 -28.94 -2.76
C LEU A 134 -38.73 -29.08 -3.94
N SER A 135 -38.80 -28.09 -4.80
CA SER A 135 -39.67 -28.13 -6.00
C SER A 135 -39.09 -29.01 -7.11
N HIS A 136 -37.77 -29.07 -7.26
CA HIS A 136 -37.07 -29.80 -8.34
C HIS A 136 -36.03 -30.77 -7.76
N ARG A 137 -36.44 -31.61 -6.81
CA ARG A 137 -35.56 -32.55 -6.09
C ARG A 137 -34.59 -33.28 -7.01
N GLU A 138 -33.35 -32.89 -7.02
CA GLU A 138 -32.25 -33.59 -7.68
C GLU A 138 -31.32 -34.14 -6.59
N TYR A 139 -31.34 -35.48 -6.47
CA TYR A 139 -30.56 -36.17 -5.45
C TYR A 139 -29.09 -36.33 -5.85
N GLY A 140 -28.18 -36.32 -4.88
CA GLY A 140 -26.75 -36.49 -5.09
C GLY A 140 -26.06 -35.23 -5.62
N GLU A 141 -26.77 -34.12 -5.81
CA GLU A 141 -26.20 -32.84 -6.17
C GLU A 141 -25.91 -31.97 -4.92
N ALA A 142 -24.79 -31.23 -4.97
CA ALA A 142 -24.40 -30.32 -3.88
C ALA A 142 -24.98 -28.94 -4.08
N TYR A 143 -25.75 -28.45 -3.13
CA TYR A 143 -26.38 -27.13 -3.14
C TYR A 143 -25.79 -26.24 -2.06
N LYS A 144 -25.51 -24.99 -2.38
CA LYS A 144 -25.15 -23.98 -1.39
C LYS A 144 -26.42 -23.41 -0.77
N ILE A 145 -26.75 -23.82 0.43
CA ILE A 145 -28.01 -23.45 1.11
C ILE A 145 -27.85 -22.36 2.17
N ALA A 146 -26.62 -22.05 2.54
CA ALA A 146 -26.32 -20.88 3.34
C ALA A 146 -24.97 -20.30 2.95
N VAL A 147 -24.84 -18.96 2.98
CA VAL A 147 -23.61 -18.23 2.64
C VAL A 147 -23.42 -17.09 3.62
N GLY A 148 -22.23 -17.01 4.21
CA GLY A 148 -21.83 -15.89 5.07
C GLY A 148 -21.63 -14.59 4.27
N THR A 149 -21.64 -13.49 4.98
CA THR A 149 -21.29 -12.18 4.40
C THR A 149 -19.78 -12.00 4.43
N GLN A 150 -19.15 -11.83 3.27
CA GLN A 150 -17.71 -11.60 3.19
C GLN A 150 -17.33 -10.25 3.82
N PRO A 151 -16.19 -10.16 4.53
CA PRO A 151 -15.67 -8.87 4.97
C PRO A 151 -15.30 -8.00 3.76
N ARG A 152 -15.47 -6.69 3.91
CA ARG A 152 -14.94 -5.71 2.96
C ARG A 152 -13.54 -5.33 3.40
N ASP A 153 -12.52 -5.70 2.62
CA ASP A 153 -11.15 -5.31 2.90
C ASP A 153 -10.97 -3.79 2.81
N GLY A 154 -10.16 -3.29 3.73
CA GLY A 154 -9.74 -1.90 3.74
C GLY A 154 -8.47 -1.65 2.92
N SER A 155 -8.00 -0.42 2.94
CA SER A 155 -6.76 0.04 2.30
C SER A 155 -5.76 0.57 3.33
N ASP A 156 -4.46 0.34 3.05
CA ASP A 156 -3.38 0.83 3.88
C ASP A 156 -3.30 2.36 3.84
N GLY A 157 -2.99 2.99 4.97
CA GLY A 157 -2.64 4.39 5.01
C GLY A 157 -1.26 4.62 4.36
N TYR A 158 -1.08 5.80 3.75
CA TYR A 158 0.20 6.20 3.16
C TYR A 158 0.40 7.71 3.22
N ILE A 159 1.67 8.14 3.11
CA ILE A 159 2.04 9.55 3.03
C ILE A 159 2.38 9.87 1.58
N GLU A 160 1.75 10.89 1.05
CA GLU A 160 2.07 11.50 -0.24
C GLU A 160 2.98 12.69 0.00
N TYR A 161 4.24 12.59 -0.41
CA TYR A 161 5.18 13.69 -0.33
C TYR A 161 4.99 14.63 -1.52
N LYS A 162 4.91 15.94 -1.27
CA LYS A 162 4.77 16.98 -2.29
C LYS A 162 6.12 17.53 -2.78
N PHE A 163 7.20 16.85 -2.44
CA PHE A 163 8.57 17.17 -2.85
C PHE A 163 9.29 15.90 -3.32
N ASN A 164 10.41 16.08 -4.01
CA ASN A 164 11.20 14.95 -4.48
C ASN A 164 11.97 14.31 -3.32
N THR A 165 11.65 13.06 -2.99
CA THR A 165 12.29 12.29 -1.92
C THR A 165 13.61 11.65 -2.35
N GLU A 166 13.87 11.56 -3.67
CA GLU A 166 15.11 11.01 -4.25
C GLU A 166 15.90 12.09 -5.00
N LEU A 167 16.50 13.01 -4.25
CA LEU A 167 17.40 14.00 -4.84
C LEU A 167 18.70 13.33 -5.27
N LYS A 168 18.79 12.95 -6.54
CA LYS A 168 20.06 12.60 -7.19
C LYS A 168 20.49 13.77 -8.03
N PRO A 169 21.71 14.31 -7.80
CA PRO A 169 22.27 15.35 -8.66
C PRO A 169 22.28 14.85 -10.10
N ARG A 170 21.44 15.41 -10.94
CA ARG A 170 21.45 15.14 -12.38
C ARG A 170 21.73 16.47 -13.07
N PRO A 171 22.91 16.63 -13.69
CA PRO A 171 23.18 17.82 -14.48
C PRO A 171 22.23 17.87 -15.69
N LYS A 172 21.78 19.06 -16.01
CA LYS A 172 20.92 19.29 -17.16
C LYS A 172 21.71 19.07 -18.46
N MET A 173 21.21 18.22 -19.31
CA MET A 173 21.76 18.00 -20.63
C MET A 173 21.11 19.05 -21.58
N ASN A 174 21.91 19.85 -22.22
CA ASN A 174 21.48 20.82 -23.23
C ASN A 174 21.11 20.11 -24.53
N ASP A 175 20.34 20.78 -25.39
CA ASP A 175 19.94 20.27 -26.72
C ASP A 175 21.11 19.97 -27.67
N ASP A 176 22.29 20.55 -27.41
CA ASP A 176 23.54 20.36 -28.14
C ASP A 176 24.39 19.16 -27.62
N GLY A 177 23.90 18.43 -26.59
CA GLY A 177 24.58 17.31 -25.96
C GLY A 177 25.65 17.70 -24.92
N THR A 178 25.82 18.99 -24.62
CA THR A 178 26.67 19.47 -23.52
C THR A 178 25.94 19.30 -22.17
N VAL A 179 26.71 19.16 -21.08
CA VAL A 179 26.20 19.00 -19.73
C VAL A 179 26.41 20.29 -18.94
N ASP A 180 25.32 20.88 -18.47
CA ASP A 180 25.37 22.07 -17.61
C ASP A 180 25.47 21.64 -16.15
N PHE A 181 26.63 21.85 -15.54
CA PHE A 181 26.89 21.60 -14.13
C PHE A 181 26.54 22.77 -13.20
N HIS A 182 26.14 23.93 -13.75
CA HIS A 182 25.76 25.09 -12.95
C HIS A 182 24.28 25.01 -12.49
N THR A 183 23.43 24.35 -13.29
CA THR A 183 22.01 24.24 -12.99
C THR A 183 21.67 22.82 -12.50
N LEU A 184 21.78 22.59 -11.20
CA LEU A 184 21.39 21.34 -10.56
C LEU A 184 20.14 21.56 -9.71
N GLU A 185 19.05 20.85 -10.01
CA GLU A 185 17.83 20.85 -9.19
C GLU A 185 18.05 19.95 -7.96
N ASN A 186 18.90 20.37 -7.04
CA ASN A 186 19.31 19.57 -5.88
C ASN A 186 18.58 19.94 -4.59
N ILE A 187 17.68 20.92 -4.62
CA ILE A 187 17.07 21.48 -3.41
C ILE A 187 15.56 21.56 -3.61
N ASN A 188 14.82 20.93 -2.70
CA ASN A 188 13.37 21.08 -2.65
C ASN A 188 13.00 22.36 -1.91
N HIS A 189 12.77 23.44 -2.62
CA HIS A 189 12.33 24.70 -2.03
C HIS A 189 10.90 24.61 -1.53
N VAL A 190 10.63 25.19 -0.37
CA VAL A 190 9.30 25.36 0.18
C VAL A 190 9.14 26.75 0.78
N ASN A 191 7.96 27.32 0.66
CA ASN A 191 7.59 28.57 1.29
C ASN A 191 6.85 28.33 2.61
N LYS A 192 6.85 29.35 3.46
CA LYS A 192 6.03 29.33 4.66
C LYS A 192 4.56 29.17 4.30
N GLY A 193 3.92 28.13 4.85
CA GLY A 193 2.51 27.77 4.58
C GLY A 193 2.31 26.70 3.53
N ASP A 194 3.35 26.31 2.77
CA ASP A 194 3.25 25.25 1.78
C ASP A 194 2.99 23.89 2.43
N VAL A 195 2.12 23.10 1.82
CA VAL A 195 1.87 21.71 2.21
C VAL A 195 2.99 20.84 1.65
N VAL A 196 3.78 20.23 2.54
CA VAL A 196 4.92 19.38 2.17
C VAL A 196 4.57 17.91 2.09
N ALA A 197 3.53 17.46 2.80
CA ALA A 197 3.07 16.08 2.74
C ALA A 197 1.59 15.98 3.11
N VAL A 198 0.91 14.97 2.53
CA VAL A 198 -0.49 14.64 2.79
C VAL A 198 -0.58 13.22 3.31
N LEU A 199 -1.27 13.02 4.42
CA LEU A 199 -1.57 11.72 4.99
C LEU A 199 -2.92 11.22 4.49
N HIS A 200 -2.90 10.14 3.73
CA HIS A 200 -4.07 9.36 3.39
C HIS A 200 -4.28 8.31 4.49
N LYS A 201 -5.33 8.52 5.29
CA LYS A 201 -5.64 7.60 6.41
C LYS A 201 -6.07 6.25 5.87
N GLU A 202 -5.79 5.20 6.65
CA GLU A 202 -6.25 3.85 6.33
C GLU A 202 -7.77 3.76 6.36
N ASP A 203 -8.33 2.96 5.45
CA ASP A 203 -9.68 2.42 5.57
C ASP A 203 -9.58 1.05 6.25
N ARG A 204 -10.26 0.87 7.37
CA ARG A 204 -10.22 -0.39 8.13
C ARG A 204 -11.08 -1.49 7.53
N GLY A 205 -11.89 -1.15 6.52
CA GLY A 205 -12.87 -2.08 5.98
C GLY A 205 -14.03 -2.36 6.93
N ASP A 206 -14.88 -3.31 6.55
CA ASP A 206 -16.04 -3.72 7.33
C ASP A 206 -15.98 -5.21 7.64
N ASP A 207 -16.45 -5.58 8.81
CA ASP A 207 -16.51 -6.98 9.20
C ASP A 207 -17.53 -7.75 8.36
N GLY A 208 -17.18 -8.99 8.03
CA GLY A 208 -18.08 -10.01 7.56
C GLY A 208 -18.75 -10.77 8.70
N ILE A 209 -19.65 -11.71 8.33
CA ILE A 209 -20.32 -12.60 9.27
C ILE A 209 -20.33 -14.00 8.65
N ASP A 210 -19.81 -15.01 9.36
CA ASP A 210 -19.86 -16.40 8.91
C ASP A 210 -21.26 -17.03 9.09
N VAL A 211 -21.47 -18.21 8.57
CA VAL A 211 -22.76 -18.90 8.66
C VAL A 211 -23.15 -19.28 10.10
N LEU A 212 -22.18 -19.31 11.02
CA LEU A 212 -22.44 -19.56 12.45
C LEU A 212 -22.78 -18.27 13.22
N GLY A 213 -22.79 -17.10 12.52
CA GLY A 213 -23.06 -15.79 13.10
C GLY A 213 -21.86 -15.17 13.81
N ARG A 214 -20.63 -15.65 13.54
CA ARG A 214 -19.41 -15.10 14.12
C ARG A 214 -18.86 -14.01 13.20
N ARG A 215 -18.26 -13.00 13.81
CA ARG A 215 -17.58 -11.92 13.11
C ARG A 215 -16.35 -12.44 12.36
N VAL A 216 -16.23 -12.07 11.09
CA VAL A 216 -15.07 -12.33 10.25
C VAL A 216 -14.38 -11.00 9.98
N PRO A 217 -13.23 -10.69 10.61
CA PRO A 217 -12.57 -9.42 10.44
C PRO A 217 -11.96 -9.31 9.04
N PRO A 218 -11.90 -8.09 8.46
CA PRO A 218 -11.18 -7.83 7.23
C PRO A 218 -9.67 -7.96 7.43
N ARG A 219 -8.91 -7.87 6.33
CA ARG A 219 -7.45 -7.82 6.36
C ARG A 219 -6.96 -6.66 7.25
N LYS A 220 -5.93 -6.92 8.07
CA LYS A 220 -5.28 -5.87 8.83
C LYS A 220 -4.62 -4.88 7.88
N VAL A 221 -4.90 -3.60 8.07
CA VAL A 221 -4.34 -2.51 7.30
C VAL A 221 -3.23 -1.80 8.06
N LYS A 222 -2.29 -1.21 7.32
CA LYS A 222 -1.17 -0.47 7.88
C LYS A 222 -1.63 0.92 8.30
N HIS A 223 -1.47 1.23 9.59
CA HIS A 223 -1.62 2.57 10.11
C HIS A 223 -0.33 3.37 9.92
N VAL A 224 -0.42 4.58 9.39
CA VAL A 224 0.71 5.46 9.12
C VAL A 224 0.48 6.80 9.80
N ILE A 225 1.53 7.37 10.35
CA ILE A 225 1.54 8.70 10.97
C ILE A 225 2.69 9.53 10.42
N PHE A 226 2.55 10.84 10.41
CA PHE A 226 3.67 11.72 10.10
C PHE A 226 4.79 11.58 11.12
N ARG A 227 6.02 11.53 10.61
CA ARG A 227 7.25 11.72 11.39
C ARG A 227 7.90 12.98 10.89
N TYR A 228 7.98 14.00 11.71
CA TYR A 228 8.52 15.29 11.30
C TYR A 228 9.32 15.96 12.42
N GLY A 229 10.14 16.91 12.05
CA GLY A 229 11.00 17.68 12.95
C GLY A 229 10.56 19.14 13.09
N ARG A 230 11.56 20.03 13.19
CA ARG A 230 11.33 21.47 13.37
C ARG A 230 10.73 22.12 12.14
N ASN A 231 10.10 23.29 12.35
CA ASN A 231 9.55 24.15 11.30
C ASN A 231 8.42 23.54 10.48
N LEU A 232 7.72 22.56 11.04
CA LEU A 232 6.56 21.92 10.45
C LEU A 232 5.41 21.91 11.46
N SER A 233 4.20 22.08 10.96
CA SER A 233 2.95 21.95 11.73
C SER A 233 1.97 21.08 10.98
N GLN A 234 1.20 20.35 11.75
CA GLN A 234 0.11 19.51 11.22
C GLN A 234 -1.18 20.34 11.19
N SER A 235 -2.02 20.09 10.16
CA SER A 235 -3.38 20.65 10.08
C SER A 235 -4.25 20.17 11.25
N GLU A 236 -5.37 20.84 11.51
CA GLU A 236 -6.30 20.50 12.61
C GLU A 236 -6.86 19.08 12.48
N ASP A 237 -7.13 18.61 11.27
CA ASP A 237 -7.61 17.26 10.98
C ASP A 237 -6.50 16.20 10.93
N GLY A 238 -5.24 16.65 11.02
CA GLY A 238 -4.06 15.81 11.03
C GLY A 238 -3.71 15.18 9.68
N THR A 239 -4.27 15.68 8.56
CA THR A 239 -4.06 15.08 7.23
C THR A 239 -3.00 15.79 6.41
N GLU A 240 -2.65 17.02 6.74
CA GLU A 240 -1.64 17.79 6.02
C GLU A 240 -0.49 18.19 6.93
N LEU A 241 0.71 18.22 6.38
CA LEU A 241 1.92 18.72 7.04
C LEU A 241 2.40 19.96 6.30
N MET A 242 2.43 21.11 7.00
CA MET A 242 2.73 22.42 6.43
C MET A 242 4.04 22.98 6.97
N SER A 243 4.78 23.70 6.11
CA SER A 243 5.98 24.42 6.51
C SER A 243 5.65 25.69 7.28
N GLN A 244 6.36 25.94 8.38
CA GLN A 244 6.25 27.16 9.17
C GLN A 244 7.23 28.26 8.74
N VAL A 245 8.22 27.91 7.91
CA VAL A 245 9.25 28.80 7.42
C VAL A 245 9.49 28.58 5.93
N SER A 246 10.02 29.56 5.23
CA SER A 246 10.61 29.38 3.90
C SER A 246 11.99 28.73 4.04
N GLY A 247 12.34 27.83 3.09
CA GLY A 247 13.61 27.12 3.15
C GLY A 247 13.62 25.90 2.24
N HIS A 248 14.25 24.82 2.67
CA HIS A 248 14.25 23.54 1.94
C HIS A 248 13.72 22.41 2.80
N VAL A 249 12.99 21.50 2.15
CA VAL A 249 12.46 20.28 2.77
C VAL A 249 13.34 19.10 2.42
N ILE A 250 13.61 18.26 3.41
CA ILE A 250 14.35 17.00 3.29
C ILE A 250 13.60 15.87 3.99
N LEU A 251 13.77 14.66 3.48
CA LEU A 251 13.34 13.41 4.12
C LEU A 251 14.60 12.66 4.57
N GLU A 252 14.78 12.53 5.88
CA GLU A 252 15.91 11.81 6.45
C GLU A 252 15.41 10.83 7.52
N ASN A 253 15.77 9.55 7.40
CA ASN A 253 15.35 8.49 8.32
C ASN A 253 13.82 8.46 8.56
N ASP A 254 13.04 8.55 7.49
CA ASP A 254 11.58 8.64 7.50
C ASP A 254 11.01 9.85 8.27
N LYS A 255 11.82 10.87 8.51
CA LYS A 255 11.39 12.14 9.10
C LYS A 255 11.50 13.28 8.11
N ILE A 256 10.48 14.10 8.07
CA ILE A 256 10.44 15.32 7.25
C ILE A 256 10.98 16.48 8.08
N PHE A 257 11.90 17.24 7.52
CA PHE A 257 12.46 18.45 8.12
C PHE A 257 12.35 19.60 7.13
N VAL A 258 12.15 20.79 7.65
CA VAL A 258 12.34 22.02 6.89
C VAL A 258 13.42 22.86 7.58
N SER A 259 14.40 23.27 6.79
CA SER A 259 15.49 24.13 7.26
C SER A 259 15.52 25.42 6.45
N ASN A 260 15.70 26.52 7.13
CA ASN A 260 15.99 27.81 6.50
C ASN A 260 17.50 28.02 6.32
N VAL A 261 18.32 27.04 6.70
CA VAL A 261 19.78 27.06 6.52
C VAL A 261 20.15 25.93 5.59
N LEU A 262 20.77 26.26 4.46
CA LEU A 262 21.33 25.29 3.53
C LEU A 262 22.80 25.01 3.89
N GLU A 263 23.10 23.79 4.32
CA GLU A 263 24.48 23.37 4.60
C GLU A 263 25.06 22.58 3.41
N LEU A 264 26.22 22.99 2.94
CA LEU A 264 26.96 22.37 1.83
C LEU A 264 28.39 22.04 2.28
N VAL A 265 28.97 20.99 1.71
CA VAL A 265 30.39 20.68 1.94
C VAL A 265 31.24 21.64 1.12
N ASN A 266 31.06 21.70 -0.19
CA ASN A 266 31.71 22.63 -1.10
C ASN A 266 30.67 23.16 -2.12
N VAL A 267 31.06 24.21 -2.86
CA VAL A 267 30.34 24.62 -4.07
C VAL A 267 31.26 24.37 -5.26
N ASP A 268 30.93 23.36 -6.05
CA ASP A 268 31.72 22.82 -7.15
C ASP A 268 30.80 22.16 -8.22
N ASN A 269 31.38 21.42 -9.15
CA ASN A 269 30.64 20.72 -10.21
C ASN A 269 29.58 19.73 -9.70
N SER A 270 29.66 19.30 -8.46
CA SER A 270 28.69 18.35 -7.86
C SER A 270 27.48 19.05 -7.24
N THR A 271 27.64 20.31 -6.85
CA THR A 271 26.58 21.12 -6.22
C THR A 271 25.98 22.13 -7.17
N GLY A 272 26.73 22.59 -8.21
CA GLY A 272 26.30 23.64 -9.13
C GLY A 272 26.24 25.03 -8.48
N ASP A 273 25.59 25.95 -9.16
CA ASP A 273 25.30 27.28 -8.64
C ASP A 273 24.20 27.20 -7.58
N ILE A 274 24.30 27.98 -6.56
CA ILE A 274 23.37 28.03 -5.43
C ILE A 274 22.58 29.34 -5.47
N ASP A 275 21.27 29.24 -5.48
CA ASP A 275 20.33 30.36 -5.28
C ASP A 275 19.32 29.92 -4.21
N TYR A 276 19.37 30.51 -3.02
CA TYR A 276 18.68 30.02 -1.86
C TYR A 276 17.95 31.11 -1.05
N GLU A 277 16.67 30.82 -0.70
CA GLU A 277 15.88 31.65 0.20
C GLU A 277 16.16 31.27 1.66
N GLY A 278 17.11 31.94 2.30
CA GLY A 278 17.53 31.70 3.67
C GLY A 278 19.04 31.89 3.81
N ASP A 279 19.62 31.23 4.82
CA ASP A 279 21.05 31.29 5.11
C ASP A 279 21.78 30.13 4.42
N VAL A 280 23.03 30.37 3.98
CA VAL A 280 23.89 29.37 3.36
C VAL A 280 25.18 29.17 4.17
N VAL A 281 25.49 27.94 4.49
CA VAL A 281 26.74 27.56 5.18
C VAL A 281 27.51 26.59 4.30
N VAL A 282 28.68 27.01 3.81
CA VAL A 282 29.62 26.18 3.07
C VAL A 282 30.76 25.79 4.03
N LYS A 283 30.84 24.48 4.38
CA LYS A 283 31.86 23.96 5.31
C LYS A 283 33.27 23.94 4.71
N GLY A 284 33.37 23.86 3.40
CA GLY A 284 34.62 23.88 2.63
C GLY A 284 34.74 25.09 1.75
N ASN A 285 35.12 24.89 0.49
CA ASN A 285 35.47 25.95 -0.48
C ASN A 285 34.32 26.25 -1.44
N VAL A 286 34.34 27.44 -2.01
CA VAL A 286 33.59 27.83 -3.22
C VAL A 286 34.58 27.94 -4.36
N LEU A 287 34.46 27.04 -5.35
CA LEU A 287 35.41 26.95 -6.44
C LEU A 287 35.14 28.03 -7.52
N ALA A 288 36.15 28.21 -8.33
CA ALA A 288 36.17 29.26 -9.35
C ALA A 288 35.06 29.09 -10.42
N GLY A 289 34.37 30.19 -10.72
CA GLY A 289 33.30 30.22 -11.72
C GLY A 289 31.91 29.95 -11.17
N PHE A 290 31.78 29.42 -9.98
CA PHE A 290 30.46 29.15 -9.36
C PHE A 290 29.88 30.39 -8.67
N THR A 291 28.55 30.35 -8.52
CA THR A 291 27.77 31.41 -7.89
C THR A 291 27.05 30.91 -6.66
N VAL A 292 27.14 31.66 -5.55
CA VAL A 292 26.36 31.46 -4.34
C VAL A 292 25.53 32.68 -4.05
N LYS A 293 24.20 32.53 -4.10
CA LYS A 293 23.26 33.60 -3.71
C LYS A 293 22.40 33.12 -2.56
N ALA A 294 22.21 34.00 -1.57
CA ALA A 294 21.33 33.79 -0.43
C ALA A 294 20.54 35.07 -0.13
N THR A 295 19.28 34.94 0.28
CA THR A 295 18.50 36.08 0.78
C THR A 295 18.93 36.47 2.22
N GLY A 296 19.44 35.53 2.99
CA GLY A 296 19.96 35.68 4.34
C GLY A 296 21.49 35.85 4.39
N ASP A 297 22.10 35.26 5.42
CA ASP A 297 23.54 35.30 5.64
C ASP A 297 24.26 34.18 4.89
N ILE A 298 25.53 34.43 4.51
CA ILE A 298 26.42 33.41 3.93
C ILE A 298 27.64 33.23 4.82
N THR A 299 27.93 31.99 5.21
CA THR A 299 29.15 31.62 5.90
C THR A 299 29.94 30.61 5.09
N VAL A 300 31.20 30.91 4.76
CA VAL A 300 32.13 30.00 4.09
C VAL A 300 33.30 29.71 5.00
N SER A 301 33.47 28.43 5.39
CA SER A 301 34.55 28.04 6.29
C SER A 301 35.91 27.87 5.61
N GLY A 302 35.88 27.59 4.29
CA GLY A 302 37.06 27.47 3.46
C GLY A 302 37.44 28.75 2.71
N ILE A 303 37.96 28.58 1.51
CA ILE A 303 38.41 29.68 0.61
C ILE A 303 37.39 29.87 -0.49
N VAL A 304 37.15 31.11 -0.88
CA VAL A 304 36.41 31.47 -2.10
C VAL A 304 37.41 31.76 -3.21
N GLU A 305 37.40 30.92 -4.26
CA GLU A 305 38.34 31.01 -5.39
C GLU A 305 37.65 31.55 -6.59
N GLY A 306 37.87 32.82 -6.96
CA GLY A 306 37.39 33.44 -8.19
C GLY A 306 35.89 33.21 -8.49
N ALA A 307 35.04 33.20 -7.45
CA ALA A 307 33.62 32.89 -7.47
C ALA A 307 32.77 34.16 -7.25
N THR A 308 31.46 34.02 -7.49
CA THR A 308 30.47 35.05 -7.16
C THR A 308 29.72 34.70 -5.91
N VAL A 309 29.74 35.56 -4.85
CA VAL A 309 29.03 35.35 -3.61
C VAL A 309 28.16 36.57 -3.29
N ILE A 310 26.84 36.38 -3.19
CA ILE A 310 25.87 37.47 -2.98
C ILE A 310 24.95 37.10 -1.83
N ALA A 311 24.95 37.89 -0.76
CA ALA A 311 24.04 37.75 0.37
C ALA A 311 23.15 38.98 0.54
N GLY A 312 21.87 38.75 0.88
CA GLY A 312 21.00 39.84 1.34
C GLY A 312 21.37 40.33 2.73
N GLY A 313 21.93 39.45 3.60
CA GLY A 313 22.44 39.72 4.91
C GLY A 313 23.95 39.89 4.98
N ASN A 314 24.59 39.28 5.98
CA ASN A 314 26.04 39.35 6.19
C ASN A 314 26.78 38.24 5.46
N ILE A 315 28.05 38.44 5.20
CA ILE A 315 28.95 37.40 4.70
C ILE A 315 30.12 37.22 5.64
N THR A 316 30.37 35.97 6.03
CA THR A 316 31.52 35.60 6.89
C THR A 316 32.39 34.57 6.15
N PHE A 317 33.65 34.94 5.89
CA PHE A 317 34.67 34.02 5.40
C PHE A 317 35.63 33.67 6.53
N ASN A 318 35.56 32.45 7.08
CA ASN A 318 36.43 32.02 8.14
C ASN A 318 37.91 31.94 7.74
N ARG A 319 38.18 31.77 6.43
CA ARG A 319 39.50 31.92 5.83
C ARG A 319 39.54 33.21 5.03
N GLY A 320 39.27 33.15 3.73
CA GLY A 320 39.34 34.39 2.93
C GLY A 320 38.97 34.20 1.48
N ILE A 321 39.27 35.26 0.69
CA ILE A 321 38.96 35.32 -0.72
C ILE A 321 40.27 35.33 -1.52
N GLN A 322 40.44 34.34 -2.39
CA GLN A 322 41.46 34.34 -3.45
C GLN A 322 40.76 34.64 -4.79
N GLY A 323 40.69 35.90 -5.14
CA GLY A 323 39.74 36.38 -6.13
C GLY A 323 40.11 36.06 -7.59
N MET A 324 41.37 35.73 -7.89
CA MET A 324 41.83 35.41 -9.26
C MET A 324 41.43 36.48 -10.28
N THR A 325 41.36 37.75 -9.86
CA THR A 325 40.91 38.93 -10.65
C THR A 325 39.48 38.89 -11.19
N ARG A 326 38.65 37.96 -10.67
CA ARG A 326 37.27 37.76 -11.14
C ARG A 326 36.24 37.56 -10.03
N ALA A 327 36.68 37.42 -8.76
CA ALA A 327 35.74 37.23 -7.65
C ALA A 327 34.86 38.46 -7.44
N VAL A 328 33.57 38.24 -7.34
CA VAL A 328 32.58 39.27 -7.03
C VAL A 328 31.85 38.92 -5.76
N VAL A 329 31.98 39.73 -4.70
CA VAL A 329 31.32 39.50 -3.42
C VAL A 329 30.45 40.71 -3.07
N LYS A 330 29.18 40.47 -2.78
CA LYS A 330 28.22 41.51 -2.41
C LYS A 330 27.43 41.09 -1.18
N ALA A 331 27.47 41.90 -0.12
CA ALA A 331 26.63 41.73 1.06
C ALA A 331 25.70 42.91 1.25
N GLY A 332 24.44 42.66 1.57
CA GLY A 332 23.52 43.71 2.04
C GLY A 332 23.88 44.24 3.41
N GLY A 333 24.49 43.41 4.26
CA GLY A 333 25.03 43.72 5.57
C GLY A 333 26.55 43.92 5.57
N ASN A 334 27.23 43.25 6.52
CA ASN A 334 28.67 43.33 6.74
C ASN A 334 29.41 42.16 6.06
N ILE A 335 30.70 42.38 5.75
CA ILE A 335 31.62 41.34 5.31
C ILE A 335 32.74 41.20 6.31
N VAL A 336 32.99 39.97 6.77
CA VAL A 336 34.13 39.61 7.63
C VAL A 336 34.97 38.57 6.90
N SER A 337 36.29 38.79 6.81
CA SER A 337 37.21 37.89 6.14
C SER A 337 38.60 37.95 6.82
N LYS A 338 39.40 36.87 6.75
CA LYS A 338 40.79 36.95 7.13
C LYS A 338 41.63 37.66 6.09
N PHE A 339 41.47 37.31 4.83
CA PHE A 339 42.15 38.00 3.73
C PHE A 339 41.25 38.19 2.53
N ILE A 340 41.51 39.24 1.78
CA ILE A 340 40.89 39.54 0.48
C ILE A 340 42.03 39.81 -0.49
N GLU A 341 42.23 38.89 -1.46
CA GLU A 341 43.35 38.99 -2.40
C GLU A 341 42.81 38.87 -3.83
N SER A 342 43.28 39.81 -4.70
CA SER A 342 43.02 39.82 -6.12
C SER A 342 41.52 39.69 -6.49
N ALA A 343 40.63 40.29 -5.72
CA ALA A 343 39.19 40.28 -5.95
C ALA A 343 38.81 41.45 -6.90
N GLU A 344 37.96 41.16 -7.90
CA GLU A 344 37.48 42.16 -8.85
C GLU A 344 36.60 43.21 -8.16
N ASN A 345 35.68 42.76 -7.31
CA ASN A 345 34.79 43.65 -6.56
C ASN A 345 34.29 43.02 -5.29
N VAL A 346 34.52 43.67 -4.15
CA VAL A 346 33.94 43.29 -2.85
C VAL A 346 33.15 44.46 -2.31
N SER A 347 31.85 44.33 -2.14
CA SER A 347 30.99 45.44 -1.70
C SER A 347 30.09 45.04 -0.54
N ALA A 348 29.96 45.89 0.45
CA ALA A 348 29.12 45.72 1.63
C ALA A 348 28.18 46.94 1.79
N GLY A 349 26.91 46.64 2.10
CA GLY A 349 25.92 47.65 2.52
C GLY A 349 26.19 48.17 3.96
N GLY A 350 26.99 47.45 4.73
CA GLY A 350 27.51 47.85 6.05
C GLY A 350 29.02 48.08 6.04
N SER A 351 29.74 47.31 6.84
CA SER A 351 31.20 47.41 7.01
C SER A 351 31.94 46.22 6.44
N ILE A 352 33.19 46.38 6.04
CA ILE A 352 34.12 45.30 5.67
C ILE A 352 35.23 45.24 6.71
N GLU A 353 35.43 44.09 7.32
CA GLU A 353 36.55 43.82 8.23
C GLU A 353 37.39 42.68 7.68
N ALA A 354 38.71 42.90 7.56
CA ALA A 354 39.64 41.87 7.14
C ALA A 354 41.00 42.06 7.81
N ASP A 355 41.78 40.95 7.98
CA ASP A 355 43.15 41.08 8.47
C ASP A 355 44.04 41.66 7.38
N SER A 356 43.84 41.31 6.10
CA SER A 356 44.63 41.91 4.99
C SER A 356 43.76 42.06 3.74
N ILE A 357 44.02 43.11 2.95
CA ILE A 357 43.38 43.39 1.67
C ILE A 357 44.50 43.71 0.65
N LEU A 358 44.61 42.90 -0.40
CA LEU A 358 45.68 42.99 -1.40
C LEU A 358 45.11 42.97 -2.80
N HIS A 359 45.55 43.86 -3.67
CA HIS A 359 45.23 43.91 -5.11
C HIS A 359 43.69 43.75 -5.39
N SER A 360 42.84 44.33 -4.57
CA SER A 360 41.40 44.15 -4.61
C SER A 360 40.65 45.48 -4.58
N LYS A 361 39.51 45.54 -5.30
CA LYS A 361 38.60 46.67 -5.23
C LYS A 361 37.55 46.39 -4.14
N VAL A 362 37.56 47.17 -3.08
CA VAL A 362 36.64 47.03 -1.95
C VAL A 362 35.84 48.30 -1.74
N THR A 363 34.56 48.17 -1.43
CA THR A 363 33.65 49.30 -1.20
C THR A 363 32.71 48.94 -0.04
N ALA A 364 32.62 49.83 0.96
CA ALA A 364 31.69 49.67 2.06
C ALA A 364 30.88 50.95 2.27
N LYS A 365 29.61 50.83 2.61
CA LYS A 365 28.78 52.01 2.88
C LYS A 365 29.15 52.69 4.20
N SER A 366 29.69 51.90 5.18
CA SER A 366 30.07 52.43 6.50
C SER A 366 31.58 52.46 6.71
N THR A 367 32.23 51.34 6.96
CA THR A 367 33.65 51.30 7.35
C THR A 367 34.39 50.14 6.68
N ILE A 368 35.63 50.41 6.25
CA ILE A 368 36.59 49.38 5.85
C ILE A 368 37.69 49.34 6.90
N LYS A 369 37.89 48.22 7.55
CA LYS A 369 38.90 47.99 8.58
C LYS A 369 39.82 46.84 8.18
N ALA A 370 41.11 47.17 8.02
CA ALA A 370 42.17 46.20 7.85
C ALA A 370 43.02 46.15 9.15
N SER A 371 43.07 44.96 9.81
CA SER A 371 43.63 44.84 11.17
C SER A 371 44.86 43.94 11.29
N GLY A 372 45.42 43.47 10.19
CA GLY A 372 46.55 42.56 10.15
C GLY A 372 47.88 43.19 10.57
N ARG A 373 48.77 42.35 11.10
CA ARG A 373 50.12 42.81 11.60
C ARG A 373 51.10 43.27 10.48
N ASN A 374 50.84 42.87 9.23
CA ASN A 374 51.65 43.22 8.06
C ASN A 374 50.76 43.90 6.99
N LEU A 375 50.56 45.20 7.12
CA LEU A 375 49.87 46.01 6.14
C LEU A 375 50.79 46.30 4.97
N SER A 376 50.67 45.62 3.86
CA SER A 376 51.24 46.04 2.57
C SER A 376 50.23 47.00 1.88
N LEU A 377 50.75 47.99 1.17
CA LEU A 377 50.00 49.07 0.49
C LEU A 377 48.62 48.67 -0.05
N ILE A 378 47.60 49.24 0.53
CA ILE A 378 46.22 49.10 0.13
C ILE A 378 45.88 50.26 -0.81
N HIS A 379 45.47 49.96 -2.05
CA HIS A 379 44.76 50.92 -2.88
C HIS A 379 43.28 50.86 -2.52
N ILE A 380 42.84 51.82 -1.74
CA ILE A 380 41.43 51.99 -1.35
C ILE A 380 40.77 52.94 -2.33
#